data_71f8be5d46ce316b1d4fe1ec481e225b
#
_entry.id   71f8be5d46ce316b1d4fe1ec481e225b
#
_cell.length_a   1.000
_cell.length_b   1.000
_cell.length_c   1.000
_cell.angle_alpha   90.00
_cell.angle_beta   90.00
_cell.angle_gamma   90.00
#
_symmetry.space_group_name_H-M   'P 1'
#
loop_
_entity.id
_entity.type
_entity.pdbx_description
1 polymer ?
#
loop_
_entity_poly.entity_id
_entity_poly.type
_entity_poly.pdbx_seq_one_letter_code
_entity_poly.pdbx_strand_id
1 'polypeptide(L)'
;MKENKIQKLTEKEHALRRPSMWIGSVKNEESNQFIYSSGSISKQKVSYTPGLLKIFNEIIDNSIDEGVRTNFKFANNIKIVLEKDFFSVEDNGRGIPQNEVTIPETGETLLSPVLAWTHLRAGSNFDDNSNTIGANGAGSALTNFFSKKFIGITSDGKNEVTVTCENNADTVETSVKKSSYKGTKVTAYPDFKRLDEKQFTKDYFKLIETRLYILAVSYPKIKFYFNEKLIKADINTFFNLFSDREITIEKGKKYSLAFIPSETDDFEQFTLMNGLVLTNGGSCVDYIINAVSSGIKEKLSKKYPNIKPADIKNKIFLVSVLNEFIDPKYDSQTKEKLTNSQKEVGTYFELNTSSLVEKVFKNKEIIDSVTDYFRVKEEFKKRQELKALEKTPKKIKSDKYTAPIGSNDYLFLCEGFSAVSALQACLGRQGKGYFELKGKVMNVCDNKKAITDNKELRELYQIIKTTSFSSLIVSTDSDADGCHIASLLLNFMEAYIPDAIESTFLLRTPIAISVKGNKVLDWCYKFEEINNLKGCLLYTSDAADECCWV
;
A
#
# COMPACT_ATOMS: atom_id res chain seq x y z
N MET A 1 -30.63 15.54 -44.87
CA MET A 1 -29.70 14.44 -44.52
C MET A 1 -28.32 14.82 -45.04
N LYS A 2 -27.29 14.92 -44.17
CA LYS A 2 -25.90 15.11 -44.68
C LYS A 2 -25.52 13.81 -45.37
N GLU A 3 -25.18 13.87 -46.67
CA GLU A 3 -24.61 12.74 -47.39
C GLU A 3 -23.38 12.23 -46.64
N ASN A 4 -23.38 10.96 -46.25
CA ASN A 4 -22.22 10.28 -45.67
C ASN A 4 -21.16 10.05 -46.76
N LYS A 5 -20.41 11.09 -47.12
CA LYS A 5 -19.26 10.94 -48.03
C LYS A 5 -18.04 10.44 -47.26
N ILE A 6 -17.44 9.38 -47.74
CA ILE A 6 -16.12 8.92 -47.24
C ILE A 6 -15.10 10.02 -47.60
N GLN A 7 -14.36 10.50 -46.60
CA GLN A 7 -13.33 11.52 -46.75
C GLN A 7 -11.96 10.93 -46.36
N LYS A 8 -10.93 11.15 -47.16
CA LYS A 8 -9.55 10.92 -46.77
C LYS A 8 -9.00 12.20 -46.15
N LEU A 9 -8.57 12.16 -44.90
CA LEU A 9 -7.93 13.27 -44.20
C LEU A 9 -6.43 13.14 -44.34
N THR A 10 -5.72 14.25 -44.35
CA THR A 10 -4.27 14.27 -44.11
C THR A 10 -3.97 13.85 -42.67
N GLU A 11 -2.77 13.40 -42.37
CA GLU A 11 -2.36 13.01 -41.01
C GLU A 11 -2.52 14.18 -40.04
N LYS A 12 -2.16 15.39 -40.44
CA LYS A 12 -2.36 16.63 -39.67
C LYS A 12 -3.84 16.90 -39.39
N GLU A 13 -4.70 16.86 -40.42
CA GLU A 13 -6.13 17.04 -40.22
C GLU A 13 -6.74 15.99 -39.31
N HIS A 14 -6.29 14.74 -39.44
CA HIS A 14 -6.71 13.65 -38.56
C HIS A 14 -6.28 13.90 -37.11
N ALA A 15 -5.05 14.31 -36.86
CA ALA A 15 -4.55 14.63 -35.53
C ALA A 15 -5.35 15.76 -34.88
N LEU A 16 -5.61 16.85 -35.64
CA LEU A 16 -6.38 18.00 -35.15
C LEU A 16 -7.86 17.71 -34.94
N ARG A 17 -8.45 16.74 -35.67
CA ARG A 17 -9.87 16.34 -35.53
C ARG A 17 -10.05 15.22 -34.47
N ARG A 18 -9.06 14.39 -34.24
CA ARG A 18 -9.08 13.24 -33.33
C ARG A 18 -7.87 13.25 -32.37
N PRO A 19 -7.69 14.34 -31.60
CA PRO A 19 -6.50 14.53 -30.77
C PRO A 19 -6.29 13.42 -29.74
N SER A 20 -7.35 12.83 -29.21
CA SER A 20 -7.28 11.77 -28.21
C SER A 20 -6.50 10.51 -28.66
N MET A 21 -6.44 10.25 -29.97
CA MET A 21 -5.67 9.15 -30.53
C MET A 21 -4.16 9.42 -30.55
N TRP A 22 -3.74 10.69 -30.45
CA TRP A 22 -2.37 11.12 -30.68
C TRP A 22 -1.71 11.70 -29.43
N ILE A 23 -2.41 12.63 -28.75
CA ILE A 23 -1.86 13.35 -27.59
C ILE A 23 -2.65 13.12 -26.30
N GLY A 24 -3.72 12.30 -26.34
CA GLY A 24 -4.60 12.10 -25.20
C GLY A 24 -5.71 13.15 -25.12
N SER A 25 -6.33 13.29 -23.95
CA SER A 25 -7.42 14.23 -23.71
C SER A 25 -6.97 15.68 -23.93
N VAL A 26 -7.81 16.44 -24.65
CA VAL A 26 -7.64 17.89 -24.83
C VAL A 26 -8.59 18.70 -23.95
N LYS A 27 -9.23 18.05 -22.98
CA LYS A 27 -10.05 18.70 -21.97
C LYS A 27 -9.25 18.78 -20.67
N ASN A 28 -9.45 19.89 -19.96
CA ASN A 28 -8.90 20.03 -18.62
C ASN A 28 -9.54 19.00 -17.69
N GLU A 29 -8.72 18.35 -16.88
CA GLU A 29 -9.14 17.37 -15.89
C GLU A 29 -8.38 17.56 -14.58
N GLU A 30 -8.99 17.11 -13.49
CA GLU A 30 -8.39 17.11 -12.17
C GLU A 30 -7.95 15.69 -11.80
N SER A 31 -6.73 15.56 -11.32
CA SER A 31 -6.23 14.28 -10.82
C SER A 31 -5.33 14.44 -9.60
N ASN A 32 -5.24 13.39 -8.79
CA ASN A 32 -4.30 13.33 -7.68
C ASN A 32 -2.98 12.73 -8.18
N GLN A 33 -1.92 13.52 -8.14
CA GLN A 33 -0.58 13.09 -8.58
C GLN A 33 0.46 13.39 -7.51
N PHE A 34 1.57 12.67 -7.55
CA PHE A 34 2.75 13.01 -6.77
C PHE A 34 3.42 14.25 -7.36
N ILE A 35 3.47 15.32 -6.60
CA ILE A 35 3.93 16.63 -7.04
C ILE A 35 5.04 17.13 -6.12
N TYR A 36 6.13 17.59 -6.73
CA TYR A 36 7.16 18.35 -6.04
C TYR A 36 6.65 19.75 -5.71
N SER A 37 6.71 20.12 -4.45
CA SER A 37 6.37 21.46 -3.99
C SER A 37 7.13 21.76 -2.69
N SER A 38 7.80 22.91 -2.64
CA SER A 38 8.47 23.40 -1.43
C SER A 38 9.46 22.41 -0.78
N GLY A 39 10.15 21.62 -1.60
CA GLY A 39 11.18 20.69 -1.11
C GLY A 39 10.69 19.29 -0.76
N SER A 40 9.42 18.95 -1.02
CA SER A 40 8.88 17.62 -0.82
C SER A 40 8.03 17.15 -2.00
N ILE A 41 7.88 15.83 -2.14
CA ILE A 41 6.98 15.20 -3.11
C ILE A 41 5.82 14.56 -2.35
N SER A 42 4.61 15.01 -2.62
CA SER A 42 3.39 14.50 -1.98
C SER A 42 2.25 14.41 -2.98
N LYS A 43 1.21 13.62 -2.66
CA LYS A 43 -0.01 13.58 -3.47
C LYS A 43 -0.74 14.90 -3.35
N GLN A 44 -0.93 15.57 -4.49
CA GLN A 44 -1.66 16.82 -4.59
C GLN A 44 -2.69 16.73 -5.73
N LYS A 45 -3.82 17.40 -5.54
CA LYS A 45 -4.80 17.59 -6.60
C LYS A 45 -4.29 18.67 -7.54
N VAL A 46 -4.17 18.35 -8.82
CA VAL A 46 -3.74 19.24 -9.87
C VAL A 46 -4.74 19.25 -11.02
N SER A 47 -4.85 20.39 -11.68
CA SER A 47 -5.74 20.60 -12.83
C SER A 47 -4.88 20.88 -14.06
N TYR A 48 -5.03 20.06 -15.09
CA TYR A 48 -4.25 20.17 -16.32
C TYR A 48 -4.93 19.47 -17.49
N THR A 49 -4.51 19.77 -18.70
CA THR A 49 -4.92 19.07 -19.92
C THR A 49 -3.84 18.07 -20.34
N PRO A 50 -4.14 16.75 -20.36
CA PRO A 50 -3.15 15.71 -20.70
C PRO A 50 -2.45 15.95 -22.04
N GLY A 51 -3.18 16.36 -23.06
CA GLY A 51 -2.62 16.66 -24.38
C GLY A 51 -1.61 17.79 -24.37
N LEU A 52 -1.81 18.84 -23.56
CA LEU A 52 -0.85 19.94 -23.42
C LEU A 52 0.45 19.47 -22.73
N LEU A 53 0.31 18.68 -21.68
CA LEU A 53 1.47 18.08 -21.00
C LEU A 53 2.22 17.10 -21.92
N LYS A 54 1.49 16.34 -22.74
CA LYS A 54 2.07 15.38 -23.68
C LYS A 54 2.94 16.06 -24.73
N ILE A 55 2.45 17.11 -25.42
CA ILE A 55 3.23 17.82 -26.44
C ILE A 55 4.49 18.49 -25.86
N PHE A 56 4.44 18.90 -24.60
CA PHE A 56 5.63 19.38 -23.90
C PHE A 56 6.63 18.24 -23.65
N ASN A 57 6.17 17.11 -23.13
CA ASN A 57 7.01 15.96 -22.81
C ASN A 57 7.69 15.38 -24.06
N GLU A 58 7.04 15.37 -25.22
CA GLU A 58 7.60 14.86 -26.47
C GLU A 58 8.92 15.55 -26.85
N ILE A 59 9.03 16.85 -26.59
CA ILE A 59 10.27 17.58 -26.94
C ILE A 59 11.40 17.25 -25.95
N ILE A 60 11.10 17.09 -24.66
CA ILE A 60 12.10 16.68 -23.68
C ILE A 60 12.56 15.25 -23.95
N ASP A 61 11.62 14.36 -24.24
CA ASP A 61 11.92 12.95 -24.50
C ASP A 61 12.82 12.78 -25.72
N ASN A 62 12.65 13.59 -26.78
CA ASN A 62 13.55 13.61 -27.94
C ASN A 62 14.99 14.00 -27.56
N SER A 63 15.17 14.97 -26.68
CA SER A 63 16.49 15.39 -26.20
C SER A 63 17.15 14.30 -25.33
N ILE A 64 16.37 13.57 -24.53
CA ILE A 64 16.84 12.44 -23.74
C ILE A 64 17.27 11.29 -24.66
N ASP A 65 16.47 10.98 -25.69
CA ASP A 65 16.76 9.92 -26.66
C ASP A 65 18.08 10.16 -27.40
N GLU A 66 18.39 11.42 -27.71
CA GLU A 66 19.70 11.77 -28.27
C GLU A 66 20.83 11.50 -27.27
N GLY A 67 20.60 11.80 -25.98
CA GLY A 67 21.55 11.47 -24.91
C GLY A 67 21.78 9.96 -24.79
N VAL A 68 20.72 9.17 -24.77
CA VAL A 68 20.76 7.71 -24.67
C VAL A 68 21.49 7.10 -25.88
N ARG A 69 21.11 7.48 -27.11
CA ARG A 69 21.74 7.01 -28.34
C ARG A 69 23.25 7.27 -28.41
N THR A 70 23.70 8.35 -27.82
CA THR A 70 25.10 8.75 -27.80
C THR A 70 25.85 8.30 -26.56
N ASN A 71 25.22 7.45 -25.73
CA ASN A 71 25.72 7.06 -24.43
C ASN A 71 26.11 8.30 -23.57
N PHE A 72 25.27 9.34 -23.64
CA PHE A 72 25.39 10.61 -22.93
C PHE A 72 26.66 11.43 -23.29
N LYS A 73 27.31 11.12 -24.42
CA LYS A 73 28.41 11.92 -24.93
C LYS A 73 27.92 13.28 -25.45
N PHE A 74 26.69 13.29 -25.96
CA PHE A 74 25.97 14.47 -26.42
C PHE A 74 24.61 14.52 -25.74
N ALA A 75 23.91 15.65 -25.81
CA ALA A 75 22.64 15.93 -25.12
C ALA A 75 22.70 15.60 -23.62
N ASN A 76 23.81 15.94 -22.97
CA ASN A 76 24.01 15.79 -21.54
C ASN A 76 23.70 17.07 -20.74
N ASN A 77 23.28 18.13 -21.42
CA ASN A 77 22.72 19.35 -20.84
C ASN A 77 21.42 19.67 -21.57
N ILE A 78 20.31 19.67 -20.83
CA ILE A 78 18.99 20.01 -21.35
C ILE A 78 18.45 21.19 -20.54
N LYS A 79 18.13 22.29 -21.24
CA LYS A 79 17.60 23.50 -20.65
C LYS A 79 16.13 23.65 -21.01
N ILE A 80 15.29 23.81 -20.03
CA ILE A 80 13.85 23.98 -20.16
C ILE A 80 13.48 25.37 -19.67
N VAL A 81 12.77 26.10 -20.50
CA VAL A 81 12.14 27.36 -20.16
C VAL A 81 10.64 27.18 -20.27
N LEU A 82 9.90 27.50 -19.21
CA LEU A 82 8.45 27.53 -19.20
C LEU A 82 7.98 28.92 -18.80
N GLU A 83 7.19 29.51 -19.66
CA GLU A 83 6.51 30.79 -19.42
C GLU A 83 4.99 30.58 -19.51
N LYS A 84 4.22 31.64 -19.31
CA LYS A 84 2.76 31.51 -19.33
C LYS A 84 2.18 31.11 -20.70
N ASP A 85 2.84 31.53 -21.76
CA ASP A 85 2.35 31.43 -23.15
C ASP A 85 3.20 30.52 -24.04
N PHE A 86 4.41 30.15 -23.61
CA PHE A 86 5.28 29.26 -24.38
C PHE A 86 6.16 28.38 -23.50
N PHE A 87 6.73 27.37 -24.11
CA PHE A 87 7.87 26.64 -23.56
C PHE A 87 8.99 26.51 -24.56
N SER A 88 10.20 26.31 -24.05
CA SER A 88 11.37 26.01 -24.89
C SER A 88 12.19 24.89 -24.25
N VAL A 89 12.69 24.00 -25.08
CA VAL A 89 13.65 22.95 -24.71
C VAL A 89 14.88 23.06 -25.60
N GLU A 90 16.05 23.13 -25.00
CA GLU A 90 17.34 23.22 -25.68
C GLU A 90 18.28 22.13 -25.18
N ASP A 91 18.90 21.40 -26.08
CA ASP A 91 19.94 20.41 -25.78
C ASP A 91 21.26 20.73 -26.48
N ASN A 92 22.35 20.16 -25.98
CA ASN A 92 23.67 20.18 -26.60
C ASN A 92 23.96 18.87 -27.38
N GLY A 93 22.96 18.35 -28.09
CA GLY A 93 23.05 17.15 -28.93
C GLY A 93 23.87 17.36 -30.20
N ARG A 94 23.82 16.37 -31.07
CA ARG A 94 24.49 16.46 -32.38
C ARG A 94 23.76 17.34 -33.39
N GLY A 95 22.53 17.71 -33.07
CA GLY A 95 21.58 18.30 -33.99
C GLY A 95 20.89 17.23 -34.89
N ILE A 96 19.80 17.64 -35.53
CA ILE A 96 19.12 16.80 -36.53
C ILE A 96 20.00 16.82 -37.81
N PRO A 97 20.22 15.66 -38.47
CA PRO A 97 20.91 15.62 -39.74
C PRO A 97 20.30 16.59 -40.74
N GLN A 98 21.15 17.27 -41.54
CA GLN A 98 20.71 18.32 -42.48
C GLN A 98 20.72 17.86 -43.95
N ASN A 99 20.54 16.56 -44.18
CA ASN A 99 20.38 16.01 -45.50
C ASN A 99 18.97 16.22 -46.06
N GLU A 100 18.87 16.20 -47.38
CA GLU A 100 17.61 16.18 -48.09
C GLU A 100 17.00 14.77 -48.09
N VAL A 101 15.70 14.68 -47.90
CA VAL A 101 14.93 13.44 -47.94
C VAL A 101 13.75 13.63 -48.89
N THR A 102 13.57 12.73 -49.83
CA THR A 102 12.42 12.71 -50.73
C THR A 102 11.30 11.87 -50.12
N ILE A 103 10.13 12.44 -49.99
CA ILE A 103 8.91 11.77 -49.49
C ILE A 103 8.38 10.85 -50.59
N PRO A 104 8.32 9.52 -50.37
CA PRO A 104 7.91 8.59 -51.43
C PRO A 104 6.50 8.83 -52.00
N GLU A 105 5.57 9.28 -51.14
CA GLU A 105 4.16 9.46 -51.47
C GLU A 105 3.88 10.71 -52.32
N THR A 106 4.67 11.76 -52.15
CA THR A 106 4.45 13.06 -52.83
C THR A 106 5.53 13.40 -53.82
N GLY A 107 6.71 12.78 -53.73
CA GLY A 107 7.89 13.15 -54.51
C GLY A 107 8.53 14.47 -54.05
N GLU A 108 8.06 15.09 -53.01
CA GLU A 108 8.60 16.33 -52.44
C GLU A 108 9.92 16.05 -51.72
N THR A 109 10.91 16.91 -51.94
CA THR A 109 12.22 16.82 -51.29
C THR A 109 12.36 17.90 -50.24
N LEU A 110 12.56 17.51 -48.96
CA LEU A 110 12.65 18.40 -47.81
C LEU A 110 13.96 18.14 -47.04
N LEU A 111 14.46 19.18 -46.36
CA LEU A 111 15.51 18.99 -45.37
C LEU A 111 15.00 18.13 -44.20
N SER A 112 15.82 17.20 -43.69
CA SER A 112 15.44 16.32 -42.58
C SER A 112 14.86 17.06 -41.38
N PRO A 113 15.35 18.24 -40.93
CA PRO A 113 14.70 19.00 -39.84
C PRO A 113 13.29 19.45 -40.17
N VAL A 114 13.04 19.88 -41.42
CA VAL A 114 11.68 20.27 -41.84
C VAL A 114 10.76 19.06 -41.75
N LEU A 115 11.19 17.93 -42.35
CA LEU A 115 10.44 16.67 -42.32
C LEU A 115 10.12 16.24 -40.89
N ALA A 116 11.12 16.23 -39.99
CA ALA A 116 10.96 15.81 -38.60
C ALA A 116 9.98 16.65 -37.80
N TRP A 117 9.81 17.93 -38.15
CA TRP A 117 8.92 18.84 -37.41
C TRP A 117 7.57 19.07 -38.06
N THR A 118 7.38 18.66 -39.31
CA THR A 118 6.14 18.91 -40.08
C THR A 118 5.39 17.65 -40.51
N HIS A 119 6.04 16.47 -40.43
CA HIS A 119 5.44 15.20 -40.85
C HIS A 119 5.42 14.18 -39.71
N LEU A 120 4.33 13.42 -39.62
CA LEU A 120 4.27 12.25 -38.73
C LEU A 120 5.06 11.09 -39.36
N ARG A 121 5.50 10.16 -38.50
CA ARG A 121 6.27 9.00 -38.91
C ARG A 121 7.60 9.37 -39.57
N ALA A 122 8.12 10.54 -39.25
CA ALA A 122 9.45 10.99 -39.64
C ALA A 122 10.39 10.90 -38.42
N GLY A 123 11.34 9.99 -38.47
CA GLY A 123 12.28 9.76 -37.35
C GLY A 123 13.37 8.78 -37.70
N SER A 124 14.28 8.59 -36.77
CA SER A 124 15.43 7.66 -36.91
C SER A 124 15.38 6.47 -35.93
N ASN A 125 14.26 6.28 -35.20
CA ASN A 125 14.10 5.28 -34.12
C ASN A 125 13.12 4.18 -34.50
N PHE A 126 13.10 3.72 -35.74
CA PHE A 126 12.18 2.68 -36.21
C PHE A 126 12.71 1.25 -35.99
N ASP A 127 13.93 1.09 -35.51
CA ASP A 127 14.50 -0.23 -35.22
C ASP A 127 14.04 -0.72 -33.82
N ASP A 128 13.48 -1.92 -33.74
CA ASP A 128 12.86 -2.53 -32.55
C ASP A 128 13.80 -2.74 -31.34
N ASN A 129 15.09 -2.46 -31.48
CA ASN A 129 16.12 -2.71 -30.46
C ASN A 129 16.56 -1.45 -29.69
N SER A 130 15.89 -0.32 -29.80
CA SER A 130 16.31 0.92 -29.16
C SER A 130 15.66 1.10 -27.80
N ASN A 131 16.47 1.35 -26.76
CA ASN A 131 16.00 1.76 -25.41
C ASN A 131 15.51 3.22 -25.37
N THR A 132 15.01 3.75 -26.48
CA THR A 132 14.55 5.14 -26.61
C THR A 132 13.09 5.28 -26.22
N ILE A 133 12.70 6.43 -25.65
CA ILE A 133 11.33 6.73 -25.21
C ILE A 133 10.42 6.95 -26.42
N GLY A 134 10.94 7.65 -27.45
CA GLY A 134 10.21 8.00 -28.66
C GLY A 134 10.42 6.97 -29.80
N ALA A 135 9.44 6.06 -29.99
CA ALA A 135 9.50 5.01 -31.00
C ALA A 135 8.75 5.34 -32.31
N ASN A 136 7.84 6.31 -32.31
CA ASN A 136 6.85 6.47 -33.39
C ASN A 136 7.15 7.62 -34.38
N GLY A 137 8.21 8.41 -34.18
CA GLY A 137 8.55 9.53 -35.05
C GLY A 137 7.44 10.57 -35.24
N ALA A 138 6.62 10.80 -34.23
CA ALA A 138 5.43 11.67 -34.32
C ALA A 138 5.44 12.86 -33.35
N GLY A 139 6.19 12.78 -32.25
CA GLY A 139 6.06 13.68 -31.11
C GLY A 139 6.29 15.15 -31.43
N SER A 140 7.38 15.48 -32.12
CA SER A 140 7.70 16.87 -32.46
C SER A 140 6.76 17.47 -33.49
N ALA A 141 6.31 16.68 -34.47
CA ALA A 141 5.31 17.11 -35.44
C ALA A 141 3.95 17.36 -34.75
N LEU A 142 3.55 16.51 -33.79
CA LEU A 142 2.35 16.73 -32.98
C LEU A 142 2.47 18.03 -32.17
N THR A 143 3.61 18.29 -31.54
CA THR A 143 3.83 19.55 -30.83
C THR A 143 3.63 20.76 -31.74
N ASN A 144 4.13 20.70 -32.97
CA ASN A 144 3.93 21.74 -33.97
C ASN A 144 2.45 21.88 -34.36
N PHE A 145 1.75 20.78 -34.67
CA PHE A 145 0.34 20.83 -35.08
C PHE A 145 -0.59 21.41 -33.99
N PHE A 146 -0.25 21.24 -32.72
CA PHE A 146 -0.99 21.80 -31.59
C PHE A 146 -0.43 23.13 -31.09
N SER A 147 0.42 23.82 -31.88
CA SER A 147 0.98 25.12 -31.58
C SER A 147 0.52 26.19 -32.55
N LYS A 148 0.25 27.39 -32.05
CA LYS A 148 0.01 28.59 -32.87
C LYS A 148 1.28 29.03 -33.57
N LYS A 149 2.43 28.85 -32.90
CA LYS A 149 3.74 29.10 -33.44
C LYS A 149 4.71 28.07 -32.91
N PHE A 150 5.54 27.54 -33.78
CA PHE A 150 6.60 26.61 -33.48
C PHE A 150 7.89 27.06 -34.13
N ILE A 151 8.98 27.10 -33.40
CA ILE A 151 10.30 27.47 -33.87
C ILE A 151 11.27 26.35 -33.51
N GLY A 152 11.75 25.62 -34.50
CA GLY A 152 12.77 24.62 -34.35
C GLY A 152 14.11 25.15 -34.89
N ILE A 153 15.15 25.10 -34.09
CA ILE A 153 16.52 25.46 -34.45
C ILE A 153 17.39 24.24 -34.22
N THR A 154 18.10 23.80 -35.20
CA THR A 154 19.05 22.67 -35.08
C THR A 154 20.34 22.96 -35.80
N SER A 155 21.47 22.53 -35.24
CA SER A 155 22.78 22.77 -35.80
C SER A 155 23.74 21.61 -35.55
N ASP A 156 24.52 21.27 -36.55
CA ASP A 156 25.59 20.27 -36.50
C ASP A 156 26.96 20.83 -36.09
N GLY A 157 27.02 22.15 -35.83
CA GLY A 157 28.25 22.91 -35.58
C GLY A 157 28.91 23.48 -36.84
N LYS A 158 28.28 23.36 -38.00
CA LYS A 158 28.70 23.98 -39.28
C LYS A 158 27.57 24.85 -39.85
N ASN A 159 26.39 24.26 -39.94
CA ASN A 159 25.19 24.95 -40.40
C ASN A 159 24.09 24.86 -39.34
N GLU A 160 23.27 25.90 -39.30
CA GLU A 160 22.08 26.00 -38.46
C GLU A 160 20.86 26.11 -39.36
N VAL A 161 19.90 25.20 -39.16
CA VAL A 161 18.61 25.24 -39.82
C VAL A 161 17.58 25.73 -38.81
N THR A 162 16.87 26.80 -39.16
CA THR A 162 15.72 27.28 -38.42
C THR A 162 14.46 27.03 -39.24
N VAL A 163 13.49 26.37 -38.62
CA VAL A 163 12.15 26.12 -39.16
C VAL A 163 11.14 26.85 -38.30
N THR A 164 10.41 27.77 -38.88
CA THR A 164 9.32 28.51 -38.24
C THR A 164 8.02 28.08 -38.84
N CYS A 165 7.11 27.58 -38.00
CA CYS A 165 5.77 27.21 -38.40
C CYS A 165 4.75 28.07 -37.65
N GLU A 166 3.69 28.48 -38.35
CA GLU A 166 2.59 29.25 -37.76
C GLU A 166 1.25 28.60 -38.05
N ASN A 167 0.24 28.95 -37.26
CA ASN A 167 -1.14 28.52 -37.41
C ASN A 167 -1.31 26.98 -37.49
N ASN A 168 -0.76 26.27 -36.50
CA ASN A 168 -0.85 24.80 -36.46
C ASN A 168 -0.15 24.14 -37.67
N ALA A 169 1.03 24.67 -38.04
CA ALA A 169 1.82 24.27 -39.19
C ALA A 169 1.10 24.43 -40.55
N ASP A 170 0.31 25.49 -40.72
CA ASP A 170 -0.25 25.88 -42.02
C ASP A 170 0.80 26.59 -42.86
N THR A 171 1.71 27.35 -42.24
CA THR A 171 2.81 28.00 -42.90
C THR A 171 4.12 27.46 -42.37
N VAL A 172 5.09 27.23 -43.26
CA VAL A 172 6.42 26.73 -42.92
C VAL A 172 7.46 27.58 -43.63
N GLU A 173 8.30 28.23 -42.83
CA GLU A 173 9.45 29.00 -43.33
C GLU A 173 10.74 28.35 -42.87
N THR A 174 11.72 28.24 -43.75
CA THR A 174 12.99 27.62 -43.45
C THR A 174 14.15 28.57 -43.82
N SER A 175 15.09 28.70 -42.92
CA SER A 175 16.33 29.42 -43.17
C SER A 175 17.55 28.60 -42.78
N VAL A 176 18.63 28.75 -43.52
CA VAL A 176 19.89 28.05 -43.25
C VAL A 176 21.01 29.09 -43.18
N LYS A 177 21.82 29.03 -42.12
CA LYS A 177 23.00 29.88 -41.96
C LYS A 177 24.16 29.09 -41.38
N LYS A 178 25.38 29.61 -41.54
CA LYS A 178 26.57 29.05 -40.88
C LYS A 178 26.51 29.34 -39.38
N SER A 179 26.82 28.34 -38.54
CA SER A 179 26.80 28.46 -37.09
C SER A 179 27.81 27.51 -36.45
N SER A 180 28.46 27.94 -35.40
CA SER A 180 29.30 27.08 -34.55
C SER A 180 28.49 26.46 -33.40
N TYR A 181 27.24 26.86 -33.21
CA TYR A 181 26.31 26.23 -32.27
C TYR A 181 26.14 24.75 -32.61
N LYS A 182 25.95 23.91 -31.62
CA LYS A 182 25.69 22.49 -31.78
C LYS A 182 24.59 22.04 -30.82
N GLY A 183 23.52 21.46 -31.36
CA GLY A 183 22.38 21.02 -30.59
C GLY A 183 21.06 21.31 -31.27
N THR A 184 20.00 21.14 -30.50
CA THR A 184 18.62 21.41 -30.95
C THR A 184 17.91 22.27 -29.93
N LYS A 185 17.16 23.26 -30.39
CA LYS A 185 16.27 24.09 -29.59
C LYS A 185 14.90 24.17 -30.23
N VAL A 186 13.89 23.79 -29.48
CA VAL A 186 12.49 23.92 -29.89
C VAL A 186 11.79 24.93 -28.96
N THR A 187 11.09 25.89 -29.55
CA THR A 187 10.21 26.82 -28.84
C THR A 187 8.81 26.68 -29.42
N ALA A 188 7.83 26.38 -28.56
CA ALA A 188 6.46 26.17 -28.95
C ALA A 188 5.51 27.08 -28.17
N TYR A 189 4.58 27.72 -28.87
CA TYR A 189 3.46 28.50 -28.37
C TYR A 189 2.18 27.69 -28.57
N PRO A 190 1.69 26.93 -27.57
CA PRO A 190 0.57 26.03 -27.73
C PRO A 190 -0.71 26.74 -28.19
N ASP A 191 -1.54 26.04 -28.95
CA ASP A 191 -2.91 26.48 -29.23
C ASP A 191 -3.80 26.19 -28.02
N PHE A 192 -3.68 27.00 -26.98
CA PHE A 192 -4.40 26.84 -25.72
C PHE A 192 -5.91 26.71 -25.91
N LYS A 193 -6.48 27.38 -26.94
CA LYS A 193 -7.91 27.28 -27.23
C LYS A 193 -8.33 25.86 -27.62
N ARG A 194 -7.48 25.15 -28.37
CA ARG A 194 -7.72 23.73 -28.74
C ARG A 194 -7.49 22.79 -27.57
N LEU A 195 -6.69 23.19 -26.61
CA LEU A 195 -6.26 22.39 -25.47
C LEU A 195 -7.03 22.74 -24.19
N ASP A 196 -8.18 23.41 -24.32
CA ASP A 196 -9.07 23.81 -23.21
C ASP A 196 -8.37 24.57 -22.07
N GLU A 197 -7.41 25.42 -22.47
CA GLU A 197 -6.60 26.21 -21.56
C GLU A 197 -6.53 27.66 -22.01
N LYS A 198 -6.01 28.54 -21.16
CA LYS A 198 -5.72 29.94 -21.50
C LYS A 198 -4.22 30.23 -21.51
N GLN A 199 -3.49 29.53 -20.67
CA GLN A 199 -2.04 29.67 -20.47
C GLN A 199 -1.54 28.50 -19.62
N PHE A 200 -0.24 28.34 -19.47
CA PHE A 200 0.33 27.48 -18.44
C PHE A 200 0.02 28.01 -17.04
N THR A 201 -0.65 27.22 -16.23
CA THR A 201 -1.00 27.54 -14.84
C THR A 201 0.12 27.11 -13.90
N LYS A 202 0.01 27.48 -12.61
CA LYS A 202 0.97 27.03 -11.58
C LYS A 202 1.08 25.49 -11.49
N ASP A 203 0.01 24.77 -11.83
CA ASP A 203 0.01 23.33 -11.78
C ASP A 203 0.91 22.72 -12.87
N TYR A 204 0.96 23.32 -14.06
CA TYR A 204 1.93 22.91 -15.10
C TYR A 204 3.38 23.12 -14.65
N PHE A 205 3.69 24.24 -14.00
CA PHE A 205 5.05 24.48 -13.46
C PHE A 205 5.44 23.38 -12.48
N LYS A 206 4.53 23.02 -11.56
CA LYS A 206 4.76 21.92 -10.60
C LYS A 206 4.90 20.56 -11.28
N LEU A 207 4.00 20.23 -12.22
CA LEU A 207 4.05 18.97 -12.96
C LEU A 207 5.35 18.80 -13.72
N ILE A 208 5.78 19.85 -14.41
CA ILE A 208 7.02 19.87 -15.20
C ILE A 208 8.25 19.80 -14.29
N GLU A 209 8.28 20.59 -13.22
CA GLU A 209 9.37 20.53 -12.24
C GLU A 209 9.48 19.13 -11.63
N THR A 210 8.35 18.50 -11.26
CA THR A 210 8.30 17.12 -10.76
C THR A 210 8.87 16.14 -11.81
N ARG A 211 8.46 16.28 -13.07
CA ARG A 211 8.98 15.47 -14.17
C ARG A 211 10.51 15.60 -14.30
N LEU A 212 11.05 16.80 -14.12
CA LEU A 212 12.48 17.04 -14.22
C LEU A 212 13.27 16.42 -13.05
N TYR A 213 12.72 16.39 -11.83
CA TYR A 213 13.31 15.62 -10.72
C TYR A 213 13.34 14.12 -11.04
N ILE A 214 12.25 13.59 -11.58
CA ILE A 214 12.15 12.19 -12.03
C ILE A 214 13.21 11.88 -13.10
N LEU A 215 13.34 12.73 -14.10
CA LEU A 215 14.30 12.56 -15.18
C LEU A 215 15.75 12.69 -14.71
N ALA A 216 16.03 13.62 -13.79
CA ALA A 216 17.38 13.80 -13.23
C ALA A 216 17.84 12.55 -12.46
N VAL A 217 16.94 11.88 -11.74
CA VAL A 217 17.24 10.63 -11.02
C VAL A 217 17.36 9.45 -11.96
N SER A 218 16.52 9.40 -13.00
CA SER A 218 16.54 8.31 -14.01
C SER A 218 17.73 8.39 -14.95
N TYR A 219 18.18 9.61 -15.26
CA TYR A 219 19.29 9.87 -16.18
C TYR A 219 20.39 10.75 -15.53
N PRO A 220 21.14 10.22 -14.55
CA PRO A 220 22.06 11.01 -13.74
C PRO A 220 23.25 11.61 -14.53
N LYS A 221 23.46 11.16 -15.75
CA LYS A 221 24.48 11.72 -16.67
C LYS A 221 23.99 12.94 -17.43
N ILE A 222 22.70 13.31 -17.34
CA ILE A 222 22.10 14.48 -17.96
C ILE A 222 21.87 15.54 -16.90
N LYS A 223 22.29 16.77 -17.18
CA LYS A 223 22.00 17.95 -16.36
C LYS A 223 20.75 18.64 -16.89
N PHE A 224 19.71 18.71 -16.06
CA PHE A 224 18.47 19.41 -16.40
C PHE A 224 18.45 20.78 -15.74
N TYR A 225 18.10 21.81 -16.51
CA TYR A 225 17.91 23.17 -16.03
C TYR A 225 16.47 23.58 -16.26
N PHE A 226 15.81 24.10 -15.24
CA PHE A 226 14.45 24.64 -15.32
C PHE A 226 14.47 26.12 -15.00
N ASN A 227 14.10 26.95 -15.98
CA ASN A 227 14.19 28.41 -15.88
C ASN A 227 15.55 28.84 -15.29
N GLU A 228 16.64 28.40 -15.94
CA GLU A 228 18.04 28.64 -15.60
C GLU A 228 18.55 27.96 -14.30
N LYS A 229 17.64 27.40 -13.47
CA LYS A 229 18.01 26.72 -12.24
C LYS A 229 18.34 25.26 -12.50
N LEU A 230 19.52 24.80 -12.06
CA LEU A 230 19.90 23.38 -12.13
C LEU A 230 19.04 22.55 -11.19
N ILE A 231 18.39 21.50 -11.74
CA ILE A 231 17.70 20.49 -10.96
C ILE A 231 18.75 19.52 -10.40
N LYS A 232 18.96 19.60 -9.09
CA LYS A 232 19.87 18.70 -8.37
C LYS A 232 19.07 17.57 -7.75
N ALA A 233 19.22 16.36 -8.28
CA ALA A 233 18.61 15.17 -7.72
C ALA A 233 19.59 14.00 -7.85
N ASP A 234 20.29 13.67 -6.76
CA ASP A 234 20.83 12.34 -6.57
C ASP A 234 19.77 11.44 -5.97
N ILE A 235 19.99 10.14 -6.02
CA ILE A 235 18.97 9.15 -5.61
C ILE A 235 18.58 9.25 -4.12
N ASN A 236 19.51 9.60 -3.23
CA ASN A 236 19.20 9.74 -1.81
C ASN A 236 18.37 11.01 -1.56
N THR A 237 18.80 12.12 -2.15
CA THR A 237 18.06 13.38 -2.10
C THR A 237 16.65 13.20 -2.63
N PHE A 238 16.49 12.47 -3.74
CA PHE A 238 15.18 12.19 -4.32
C PHE A 238 14.27 11.40 -3.37
N PHE A 239 14.78 10.34 -2.73
CA PHE A 239 14.00 9.56 -1.79
C PHE A 239 13.58 10.37 -0.56
N ASN A 240 14.45 11.25 -0.08
CA ASN A 240 14.15 12.15 1.04
C ASN A 240 13.07 13.20 0.71
N LEU A 241 12.75 13.42 -0.57
CA LEU A 241 11.62 14.28 -0.94
C LEU A 241 10.25 13.68 -0.59
N PHE A 242 10.15 12.37 -0.36
CA PHE A 242 8.89 11.70 -0.08
C PHE A 242 8.53 11.61 1.40
N SER A 243 9.49 11.80 2.29
CA SER A 243 9.24 11.71 3.73
C SER A 243 10.39 12.30 4.53
N ASP A 244 10.07 12.90 5.68
CA ASP A 244 11.03 13.34 6.70
C ASP A 244 11.35 12.23 7.72
N ARG A 245 10.68 11.05 7.60
CA ARG A 245 10.87 9.89 8.48
C ARG A 245 12.09 9.07 8.07
N GLU A 246 12.43 8.07 8.90
CA GLU A 246 13.50 7.11 8.59
C GLU A 246 13.17 6.29 7.34
N ILE A 247 14.01 6.44 6.31
CA ILE A 247 13.87 5.74 5.03
C ILE A 247 14.87 4.59 4.96
N THR A 248 14.40 3.39 4.69
CA THR A 248 15.28 2.26 4.38
C THR A 248 15.59 2.21 2.90
N ILE A 249 16.86 2.43 2.54
CA ILE A 249 17.31 2.46 1.15
C ILE A 249 18.09 1.20 0.79
N GLU A 250 17.74 0.60 -0.34
CA GLU A 250 18.48 -0.49 -0.99
C GLU A 250 18.86 -0.10 -2.41
N LYS A 251 20.11 -0.37 -2.80
CA LYS A 251 20.62 -0.06 -4.15
C LYS A 251 21.27 -1.29 -4.76
N GLY A 252 20.88 -1.57 -5.99
CA GLY A 252 21.50 -2.55 -6.87
C GLY A 252 22.08 -1.89 -8.11
N LYS A 253 22.55 -2.68 -9.06
CA LYS A 253 23.09 -2.16 -10.32
C LYS A 253 22.03 -1.46 -11.17
N LYS A 254 20.80 -1.99 -11.17
CA LYS A 254 19.70 -1.56 -12.06
C LYS A 254 18.48 -1.04 -11.30
N TYR A 255 18.56 -0.97 -9.98
CA TYR A 255 17.45 -0.53 -9.14
C TYR A 255 17.94 0.28 -7.94
N SER A 256 17.08 1.17 -7.50
CA SER A 256 17.17 1.82 -6.20
C SER A 256 15.79 1.82 -5.57
N LEU A 257 15.70 1.38 -4.33
CA LEU A 257 14.44 1.19 -3.60
C LEU A 257 14.49 1.98 -2.30
N ALA A 258 13.38 2.61 -1.96
CA ALA A 258 13.17 3.22 -0.65
C ALA A 258 11.88 2.66 -0.03
N PHE A 259 11.97 2.21 1.20
CA PHE A 259 10.86 1.74 2.01
C PHE A 259 10.61 2.74 3.11
N ILE A 260 9.42 3.31 3.12
CA ILE A 260 8.99 4.39 3.99
C ILE A 260 7.79 3.88 4.80
N PRO A 261 7.66 4.20 6.10
CA PRO A 261 6.45 3.91 6.85
C PRO A 261 5.25 4.60 6.19
N SER A 262 4.22 3.82 5.79
CA SER A 262 2.98 4.38 5.24
C SER A 262 2.15 5.06 6.32
N GLU A 263 1.50 6.16 5.99
CA GLU A 263 0.57 6.88 6.85
C GLU A 263 -0.87 6.39 6.67
N THR A 264 -1.11 5.62 5.62
CA THR A 264 -2.42 5.09 5.26
C THR A 264 -2.55 3.62 5.66
N ASP A 265 -3.78 3.10 5.63
CA ASP A 265 -4.06 1.68 5.82
C ASP A 265 -4.01 0.90 4.50
N ASP A 266 -3.70 1.57 3.40
CA ASP A 266 -3.57 1.01 2.06
C ASP A 266 -2.12 1.05 1.58
N PHE A 267 -1.78 0.10 0.72
CA PHE A 267 -0.47 0.07 0.08
C PHE A 267 -0.28 1.25 -0.87
N GLU A 268 0.80 1.97 -0.71
CA GLU A 268 1.21 3.05 -1.60
C GLU A 268 2.51 2.75 -2.32
N GLN A 269 2.61 3.23 -3.55
CA GLN A 269 3.84 3.10 -4.33
C GLN A 269 4.06 4.31 -5.22
N PHE A 270 5.34 4.60 -5.49
CA PHE A 270 5.78 5.49 -6.55
C PHE A 270 6.93 4.79 -7.29
N THR A 271 6.66 4.35 -8.50
CA THR A 271 7.60 3.53 -9.26
C THR A 271 7.98 4.19 -10.56
N LEU A 272 9.27 4.30 -10.79
CA LEU A 272 9.86 4.72 -12.06
C LEU A 272 10.45 3.51 -12.78
N MET A 273 10.15 3.38 -14.07
CA MET A 273 10.72 2.40 -14.96
C MET A 273 11.28 3.09 -16.19
N ASN A 274 12.61 3.06 -16.37
CA ASN A 274 13.29 3.75 -17.49
C ASN A 274 12.85 5.22 -17.64
N GLY A 275 12.67 5.94 -16.50
CA GLY A 275 12.24 7.34 -16.50
C GLY A 275 10.72 7.58 -16.66
N LEU A 276 9.91 6.52 -16.79
CA LEU A 276 8.45 6.60 -16.84
C LEU A 276 7.85 6.32 -15.46
N VAL A 277 6.80 7.03 -15.09
CA VAL A 277 6.04 6.78 -13.86
C VAL A 277 5.02 5.69 -14.10
N LEU A 278 5.11 4.58 -13.35
CA LEU A 278 4.12 3.52 -13.35
C LEU A 278 3.05 3.83 -12.30
N THR A 279 2.03 4.59 -12.65
CA THR A 279 0.96 5.01 -11.72
C THR A 279 0.23 3.81 -11.11
N ASN A 280 0.05 2.75 -11.89
CA ASN A 280 -0.60 1.50 -11.50
C ASN A 280 0.41 0.38 -11.15
N GLY A 281 1.71 0.70 -11.05
CA GLY A 281 2.77 -0.24 -10.66
C GLY A 281 2.91 -1.44 -11.61
N GLY A 282 2.47 -2.61 -11.15
CA GLY A 282 2.51 -3.86 -11.92
C GLY A 282 3.48 -4.89 -11.36
N SER A 283 3.88 -5.83 -12.20
CA SER A 283 4.67 -7.01 -11.82
C SER A 283 5.98 -6.71 -11.09
N CYS A 284 6.63 -5.59 -11.40
CA CYS A 284 7.86 -5.16 -10.72
C CYS A 284 7.59 -4.74 -9.26
N VAL A 285 6.52 -4.01 -9.03
CA VAL A 285 6.09 -3.63 -7.68
C VAL A 285 5.69 -4.85 -6.88
N ASP A 286 4.87 -5.74 -7.49
CA ASP A 286 4.44 -6.97 -6.84
C ASP A 286 5.62 -7.88 -6.49
N TYR A 287 6.61 -8.01 -7.38
CA TYR A 287 7.82 -8.77 -7.12
C TYR A 287 8.58 -8.26 -5.89
N ILE A 288 8.80 -6.96 -5.79
CA ILE A 288 9.54 -6.33 -4.69
C ILE A 288 8.77 -6.45 -3.38
N ILE A 289 7.50 -6.02 -3.37
CA ILE A 289 6.74 -5.94 -2.12
C ILE A 289 6.34 -7.31 -1.57
N ASN A 290 6.08 -8.29 -2.44
CA ASN A 290 5.79 -9.66 -2.01
C ASN A 290 7.02 -10.33 -1.38
N ALA A 291 8.21 -10.11 -1.93
CA ALA A 291 9.46 -10.59 -1.35
C ALA A 291 9.67 -10.04 0.07
N VAL A 292 9.50 -8.72 0.25
CA VAL A 292 9.67 -8.05 1.54
C VAL A 292 8.60 -8.46 2.53
N SER A 293 7.33 -8.41 2.15
CA SER A 293 6.22 -8.72 3.06
C SER A 293 6.20 -10.18 3.49
N SER A 294 6.58 -11.12 2.60
CA SER A 294 6.69 -12.53 2.95
C SER A 294 7.85 -12.79 3.91
N GLY A 295 9.01 -12.18 3.67
CA GLY A 295 10.16 -12.33 4.56
C GLY A 295 9.95 -11.71 5.95
N ILE A 296 9.30 -10.54 6.03
CA ILE A 296 8.93 -9.93 7.33
C ILE A 296 7.88 -10.78 8.05
N LYS A 297 6.89 -11.32 7.32
CA LYS A 297 5.91 -12.27 7.89
C LYS A 297 6.61 -13.46 8.55
N GLU A 298 7.57 -14.07 7.87
CA GLU A 298 8.31 -15.21 8.41
C GLU A 298 8.96 -14.87 9.76
N LYS A 299 9.61 -13.70 9.85
CA LYS A 299 10.25 -13.22 11.09
C LYS A 299 9.24 -12.92 12.20
N LEU A 300 8.10 -12.36 11.88
CA LEU A 300 7.06 -11.98 12.84
C LEU A 300 6.15 -13.16 13.23
N SER A 301 6.11 -14.24 12.46
CA SER A 301 5.16 -15.36 12.63
C SER A 301 5.27 -16.05 13.99
N LYS A 302 6.47 -16.07 14.63
CA LYS A 302 6.66 -16.62 15.98
C LYS A 302 5.87 -15.84 17.03
N LYS A 303 5.80 -14.51 16.91
CA LYS A 303 5.11 -13.62 17.85
C LYS A 303 3.67 -13.34 17.44
N TYR A 304 3.40 -13.32 16.15
CA TYR A 304 2.10 -13.01 15.55
C TYR A 304 1.70 -14.08 14.51
N PRO A 305 1.22 -15.27 14.94
CA PRO A 305 0.99 -16.41 14.04
C PRO A 305 -0.02 -16.13 12.91
N ASN A 306 -0.97 -15.23 13.15
CA ASN A 306 -2.04 -14.90 12.21
C ASN A 306 -1.73 -13.72 11.28
N ILE A 307 -0.52 -13.13 11.36
CA ILE A 307 -0.14 -12.00 10.51
C ILE A 307 -0.08 -12.43 9.04
N LYS A 308 -0.62 -11.61 8.16
CA LYS A 308 -0.64 -11.86 6.71
C LYS A 308 0.31 -10.91 6.00
N PRO A 309 0.87 -11.29 4.83
CA PRO A 309 1.68 -10.38 4.02
C PRO A 309 0.97 -9.05 3.69
N ALA A 310 -0.36 -9.08 3.51
CA ALA A 310 -1.16 -7.88 3.26
C ALA A 310 -1.12 -6.89 4.44
N ASP A 311 -1.09 -7.37 5.69
CA ASP A 311 -1.01 -6.51 6.88
C ASP A 311 0.32 -5.74 6.94
N ILE A 312 1.38 -6.33 6.38
CA ILE A 312 2.71 -5.73 6.27
C ILE A 312 2.77 -4.78 5.09
N LYS A 313 2.30 -5.24 3.92
CA LYS A 313 2.28 -4.46 2.69
C LYS A 313 1.60 -3.11 2.88
N ASN A 314 0.46 -3.07 3.56
CA ASN A 314 -0.34 -1.86 3.75
C ASN A 314 0.34 -0.80 4.66
N LYS A 315 1.42 -1.15 5.32
CA LYS A 315 2.18 -0.23 6.18
C LYS A 315 3.51 0.20 5.57
N ILE A 316 3.70 -0.08 4.29
CA ILE A 316 4.88 0.31 3.53
C ILE A 316 4.46 1.20 2.35
N PHE A 317 5.08 2.36 2.25
CA PHE A 317 5.12 3.14 1.03
C PHE A 317 6.43 2.81 0.30
N LEU A 318 6.32 2.23 -0.89
CA LEU A 318 7.45 1.85 -1.73
C LEU A 318 7.73 2.93 -2.77
N VAL A 319 8.93 3.51 -2.72
CA VAL A 319 9.45 4.34 -3.82
C VAL A 319 10.54 3.57 -4.53
N SER A 320 10.40 3.37 -5.85
CA SER A 320 11.35 2.58 -6.64
C SER A 320 11.77 3.29 -7.92
N VAL A 321 13.07 3.25 -8.19
CA VAL A 321 13.68 3.72 -9.43
C VAL A 321 14.33 2.51 -10.09
N LEU A 322 13.75 2.07 -11.21
CA LEU A 322 14.12 0.87 -11.94
C LEU A 322 14.62 1.31 -13.33
N ASN A 323 15.88 1.02 -13.63
CA ASN A 323 16.53 1.49 -14.84
C ASN A 323 17.04 0.32 -15.70
N GLU A 324 17.27 0.62 -16.97
CA GLU A 324 17.86 -0.30 -17.95
C GLU A 324 17.04 -1.57 -18.19
N PHE A 325 15.73 -1.58 -17.87
CA PHE A 325 14.87 -2.74 -18.14
C PHE A 325 14.69 -2.87 -19.66
N ILE A 326 15.04 -4.02 -20.19
CA ILE A 326 14.96 -4.32 -21.62
C ILE A 326 13.59 -4.90 -21.93
N ASP A 327 12.97 -4.44 -23.01
CA ASP A 327 11.67 -4.90 -23.52
C ASP A 327 10.53 -4.87 -22.48
N PRO A 328 10.24 -3.69 -21.91
CA PRO A 328 9.12 -3.54 -20.97
C PRO A 328 7.78 -3.65 -21.70
N LYS A 329 6.92 -4.56 -21.22
CA LYS A 329 5.56 -4.75 -21.71
C LYS A 329 4.58 -4.03 -20.80
N TYR A 330 3.67 -3.28 -21.38
CA TYR A 330 2.69 -2.49 -20.65
C TYR A 330 1.27 -2.95 -20.96
N ASP A 331 0.33 -2.62 -20.07
CA ASP A 331 -1.09 -2.93 -20.23
C ASP A 331 -1.78 -2.06 -21.30
N SER A 332 -1.24 -0.87 -21.55
CA SER A 332 -1.83 0.11 -22.47
C SER A 332 -0.76 1.05 -23.06
N GLN A 333 -1.15 1.84 -24.04
CA GLN A 333 -0.29 2.87 -24.63
C GLN A 333 0.11 3.99 -23.64
N THR A 334 -0.63 4.16 -22.54
CA THR A 334 -0.28 5.13 -21.49
C THR A 334 0.88 4.68 -20.61
N LYS A 335 1.27 3.38 -20.71
CA LYS A 335 2.43 2.78 -20.02
C LYS A 335 2.39 2.91 -18.49
N GLU A 336 1.19 2.78 -17.91
CA GLU A 336 0.98 2.99 -16.48
C GLU A 336 1.26 1.77 -15.62
N LYS A 337 1.26 0.56 -16.21
CA LYS A 337 1.43 -0.71 -15.50
C LYS A 337 2.32 -1.66 -16.27
N LEU A 338 3.36 -2.19 -15.60
CA LEU A 338 4.22 -3.23 -16.18
C LEU A 338 3.53 -4.59 -16.11
N THR A 339 3.56 -5.34 -17.25
CA THR A 339 2.90 -6.65 -17.38
C THR A 339 3.86 -7.82 -17.66
N ASN A 340 5.16 -7.57 -17.73
CA ASN A 340 6.16 -8.65 -17.80
C ASN A 340 5.95 -9.66 -16.65
N SER A 341 6.30 -10.92 -16.85
CA SER A 341 6.20 -11.92 -15.80
C SER A 341 7.12 -11.60 -14.61
N GLN A 342 6.73 -11.99 -13.40
CA GLN A 342 7.57 -11.81 -12.21
C GLN A 342 8.93 -12.53 -12.34
N LYS A 343 9.00 -13.62 -13.12
CA LYS A 343 10.24 -14.34 -13.42
C LYS A 343 11.18 -13.48 -14.27
N GLU A 344 10.68 -12.84 -15.33
CA GLU A 344 11.46 -11.91 -16.15
C GLU A 344 12.00 -10.74 -15.30
N VAL A 345 11.12 -10.14 -14.50
CA VAL A 345 11.48 -9.05 -13.56
C VAL A 345 12.57 -9.51 -12.58
N GLY A 346 12.39 -10.68 -11.96
CA GLY A 346 13.35 -11.24 -11.00
C GLY A 346 14.71 -11.53 -11.59
N THR A 347 14.74 -12.11 -12.80
CA THR A 347 15.99 -12.38 -13.54
C THR A 347 16.71 -11.10 -13.90
N TYR A 348 15.97 -10.03 -14.17
CA TYR A 348 16.55 -8.77 -14.58
C TYR A 348 17.15 -7.96 -13.43
N PHE A 349 16.44 -7.86 -12.31
CA PHE A 349 16.86 -7.05 -11.16
C PHE A 349 17.75 -7.80 -10.16
N GLU A 350 17.68 -9.13 -10.09
CA GLU A 350 18.50 -9.98 -9.20
C GLU A 350 18.51 -9.48 -7.74
N LEU A 351 17.29 -9.25 -7.17
CA LEU A 351 17.17 -8.74 -5.80
C LEU A 351 17.78 -9.70 -4.79
N ASN A 352 18.67 -9.19 -3.94
CA ASN A 352 19.09 -9.91 -2.73
C ASN A 352 17.99 -9.81 -1.67
N THR A 353 17.00 -10.69 -1.77
CA THR A 353 15.80 -10.69 -0.93
C THR A 353 16.15 -10.79 0.56
N SER A 354 17.11 -11.63 0.94
CA SER A 354 17.48 -11.81 2.34
C SER A 354 18.06 -10.53 2.95
N SER A 355 19.00 -9.88 2.25
CA SER A 355 19.58 -8.60 2.69
C SER A 355 18.51 -7.50 2.76
N LEU A 356 17.64 -7.45 1.77
CA LEU A 356 16.55 -6.46 1.71
C LEU A 356 15.58 -6.61 2.89
N VAL A 357 15.13 -7.83 3.17
CA VAL A 357 14.25 -8.13 4.30
C VAL A 357 14.91 -7.75 5.63
N GLU A 358 16.20 -8.05 5.81
CA GLU A 358 16.94 -7.68 7.02
C GLU A 358 17.00 -6.16 7.22
N LYS A 359 17.24 -5.39 6.15
CA LYS A 359 17.29 -3.94 6.22
C LYS A 359 15.94 -3.35 6.59
N VAL A 360 14.87 -3.77 5.92
CA VAL A 360 13.52 -3.26 6.19
C VAL A 360 13.05 -3.69 7.59
N PHE A 361 13.40 -4.90 8.03
CA PHE A 361 13.06 -5.38 9.37
C PHE A 361 13.76 -4.60 10.50
N LYS A 362 14.90 -3.98 10.24
CA LYS A 362 15.59 -3.10 11.19
C LYS A 362 14.96 -1.72 11.34
N ASN A 363 14.15 -1.30 10.39
CA ASN A 363 13.41 -0.03 10.47
C ASN A 363 12.29 -0.18 11.52
N LYS A 364 12.52 0.42 12.68
CA LYS A 364 11.60 0.32 13.82
C LYS A 364 10.24 0.91 13.51
N GLU A 365 10.18 2.06 12.83
CA GLU A 365 8.92 2.73 12.51
C GLU A 365 8.02 1.87 11.62
N ILE A 366 8.58 1.19 10.61
CA ILE A 366 7.83 0.26 9.77
C ILE A 366 7.31 -0.91 10.61
N ILE A 367 8.17 -1.54 11.42
CA ILE A 367 7.81 -2.73 12.19
C ILE A 367 6.81 -2.40 13.29
N ASP A 368 6.97 -1.29 13.99
CA ASP A 368 6.03 -0.84 15.01
C ASP A 368 4.65 -0.53 14.37
N SER A 369 4.63 0.20 13.26
CA SER A 369 3.39 0.47 12.51
C SER A 369 2.67 -0.82 12.07
N VAL A 370 3.42 -1.83 11.57
CA VAL A 370 2.87 -3.14 11.20
C VAL A 370 2.29 -3.86 12.42
N THR A 371 3.02 -3.90 13.53
CA THR A 371 2.59 -4.65 14.72
C THR A 371 1.42 -4.00 15.44
N ASP A 372 1.38 -2.68 15.49
CA ASP A 372 0.27 -1.94 16.10
C ASP A 372 -1.00 -2.05 15.26
N TYR A 373 -0.89 -1.91 13.93
CA TYR A 373 -2.01 -2.15 13.02
C TYR A 373 -2.58 -3.56 13.19
N PHE A 374 -1.70 -4.57 13.27
CA PHE A 374 -2.12 -5.95 13.43
C PHE A 374 -2.81 -6.19 14.79
N ARG A 375 -2.32 -5.59 15.89
CA ARG A 375 -2.96 -5.67 17.21
C ARG A 375 -4.37 -5.08 17.18
N VAL A 376 -4.53 -3.86 16.66
CA VAL A 376 -5.83 -3.21 16.53
C VAL A 376 -6.80 -4.05 15.70
N LYS A 377 -6.32 -4.62 14.60
CA LYS A 377 -7.11 -5.49 13.72
C LYS A 377 -7.56 -6.78 14.44
N GLU A 378 -6.68 -7.42 15.23
CA GLU A 378 -7.04 -8.60 16.02
C GLU A 378 -8.05 -8.25 17.12
N GLU A 379 -7.89 -7.13 17.82
CA GLU A 379 -8.86 -6.67 18.82
C GLU A 379 -10.22 -6.39 18.20
N PHE A 380 -10.27 -5.73 17.05
CA PHE A 380 -11.52 -5.49 16.33
C PHE A 380 -12.20 -6.79 15.91
N LYS A 381 -11.43 -7.76 15.40
CA LYS A 381 -11.95 -9.08 15.06
C LYS A 381 -12.53 -9.79 16.28
N LYS A 382 -11.83 -9.77 17.42
CA LYS A 382 -12.33 -10.35 18.68
C LYS A 382 -13.65 -9.71 19.12
N ARG A 383 -13.74 -8.37 19.05
CA ARG A 383 -14.99 -7.66 19.38
C ARG A 383 -16.16 -8.04 18.45
N GLN A 384 -15.89 -8.24 17.16
CA GLN A 384 -16.92 -8.70 16.22
C GLN A 384 -17.36 -10.14 16.51
N GLU A 385 -16.42 -11.04 16.81
CA GLU A 385 -16.71 -12.42 17.19
C GLU A 385 -17.55 -12.49 18.47
N LEU A 386 -17.22 -11.69 19.48
CA LEU A 386 -18.02 -11.58 20.71
C LEU A 386 -19.44 -11.08 20.44
N LYS A 387 -19.60 -10.00 19.64
CA LYS A 387 -20.91 -9.50 19.23
C LYS A 387 -21.73 -10.53 18.42
N ALA A 388 -21.07 -11.38 17.63
CA ALA A 388 -21.73 -12.45 16.90
C ALA A 388 -22.24 -13.53 17.86
N LEU A 389 -21.49 -13.86 18.91
CA LEU A 389 -21.92 -14.80 19.95
C LEU A 389 -23.15 -14.30 20.74
N GLU A 390 -23.25 -13.01 20.97
CA GLU A 390 -24.41 -12.38 21.64
C GLU A 390 -25.71 -12.48 20.83
N LYS A 391 -25.60 -12.53 19.48
CA LYS A 391 -26.75 -12.60 18.56
C LYS A 391 -27.27 -14.00 18.33
N THR A 392 -26.68 -15.05 18.91
CA THR A 392 -27.06 -16.45 18.68
C THR A 392 -28.38 -16.80 19.42
N PRO A 393 -29.26 -17.65 18.87
CA PRO A 393 -30.66 -17.76 19.29
C PRO A 393 -30.89 -18.28 20.70
N LYS A 394 -32.06 -17.91 21.27
CA LYS A 394 -32.54 -18.02 22.64
C LYS A 394 -32.57 -19.42 23.33
N LYS A 395 -32.11 -20.50 22.72
CA LYS A 395 -31.96 -21.81 23.38
C LYS A 395 -30.58 -22.37 23.16
N ILE A 396 -29.72 -22.13 24.14
CA ILE A 396 -28.42 -22.77 24.20
C ILE A 396 -28.67 -24.23 24.63
N LYS A 397 -28.45 -25.18 23.74
CA LYS A 397 -28.38 -26.59 24.09
C LYS A 397 -26.92 -26.89 24.47
N SER A 398 -26.67 -26.92 25.76
CA SER A 398 -25.43 -27.44 26.31
C SER A 398 -25.76 -28.59 27.24
N ASP A 399 -25.07 -29.68 27.08
CA ASP A 399 -25.23 -30.86 27.98
C ASP A 399 -24.72 -30.56 29.39
N LYS A 400 -23.96 -29.45 29.54
CA LYS A 400 -23.38 -28.99 30.79
C LYS A 400 -24.24 -27.99 31.53
N TYR A 401 -25.30 -27.51 30.90
CA TYR A 401 -26.13 -26.43 31.45
C TYR A 401 -27.51 -26.94 31.81
N THR A 402 -27.82 -26.81 33.09
CA THR A 402 -29.18 -27.02 33.61
C THR A 402 -29.83 -25.65 33.82
N ALA A 403 -30.87 -25.37 33.04
CA ALA A 403 -31.58 -24.10 33.13
C ALA A 403 -32.40 -24.00 34.44
N PRO A 404 -32.57 -22.77 35.01
CA PRO A 404 -33.44 -22.56 36.15
C PRO A 404 -34.92 -22.81 35.80
N ILE A 405 -35.73 -22.95 36.81
CA ILE A 405 -37.20 -22.93 36.72
C ILE A 405 -37.67 -21.59 37.26
N GLY A 406 -38.47 -20.85 36.50
CA GLY A 406 -38.98 -19.52 36.91
C GLY A 406 -38.00 -18.41 36.62
N SER A 407 -37.57 -17.69 37.68
CA SER A 407 -36.61 -16.57 37.57
C SER A 407 -35.16 -17.03 37.29
N ASN A 408 -34.32 -16.10 36.90
CA ASN A 408 -32.87 -16.32 36.69
C ASN A 408 -32.09 -15.64 37.82
N ASP A 409 -32.21 -16.14 39.05
CA ASP A 409 -31.63 -15.45 40.21
C ASP A 409 -30.13 -15.78 40.33
N TYR A 410 -29.79 -17.08 40.23
CA TYR A 410 -28.43 -17.55 40.46
C TYR A 410 -27.97 -18.52 39.36
N LEU A 411 -26.72 -18.37 38.90
CA LEU A 411 -26.03 -19.39 38.09
C LEU A 411 -24.87 -19.95 38.90
N PHE A 412 -24.94 -21.23 39.23
CA PHE A 412 -23.88 -21.96 39.91
C PHE A 412 -22.89 -22.52 38.86
N LEU A 413 -21.63 -22.18 38.99
CA LEU A 413 -20.50 -22.70 38.20
C LEU A 413 -19.79 -23.74 39.06
N CYS A 414 -19.97 -25.02 38.75
CA CYS A 414 -19.56 -26.12 39.60
C CYS A 414 -18.43 -26.91 39.00
N GLU A 415 -17.50 -27.35 39.83
CA GLU A 415 -16.42 -28.26 39.44
C GLU A 415 -16.97 -29.68 39.33
N GLY A 416 -17.40 -30.06 38.10
CA GLY A 416 -17.86 -31.39 37.75
C GLY A 416 -19.30 -31.72 38.07
N PHE A 417 -19.75 -32.83 37.55
CA PHE A 417 -21.14 -33.32 37.65
C PHE A 417 -21.58 -33.64 39.08
N SER A 418 -20.68 -34.15 39.92
CA SER A 418 -20.96 -34.49 41.30
C SER A 418 -21.39 -33.27 42.12
N ALA A 419 -20.69 -32.15 41.97
CA ALA A 419 -21.02 -30.90 42.61
C ALA A 419 -22.36 -30.34 42.11
N VAL A 420 -22.63 -30.40 40.81
CA VAL A 420 -23.92 -30.00 40.22
C VAL A 420 -25.06 -30.83 40.83
N SER A 421 -24.90 -32.14 40.87
CA SER A 421 -25.93 -33.06 41.38
C SER A 421 -26.23 -32.85 42.87
N ALA A 422 -25.20 -32.66 43.69
CA ALA A 422 -25.33 -32.37 45.10
C ALA A 422 -26.04 -31.04 45.35
N LEU A 423 -25.64 -29.96 44.70
CA LEU A 423 -26.28 -28.66 44.85
C LEU A 423 -27.70 -28.63 44.33
N GLN A 424 -28.02 -29.35 43.25
CA GLN A 424 -29.39 -29.47 42.77
C GLN A 424 -30.27 -30.25 43.73
N ALA A 425 -29.77 -31.30 44.36
CA ALA A 425 -30.50 -32.08 45.34
C ALA A 425 -30.81 -31.22 46.60
N CYS A 426 -29.89 -30.38 47.02
CA CYS A 426 -30.06 -29.53 48.23
C CYS A 426 -30.87 -28.25 47.95
N LEU A 427 -30.62 -27.55 46.85
CA LEU A 427 -31.12 -26.20 46.58
C LEU A 427 -32.28 -26.14 45.58
N GLY A 428 -32.51 -27.22 44.85
CA GLY A 428 -33.50 -27.31 43.77
C GLY A 428 -33.15 -26.44 42.58
N ARG A 429 -34.12 -26.22 41.68
CA ARG A 429 -33.92 -25.46 40.42
C ARG A 429 -34.73 -24.17 40.36
N GLN A 430 -35.52 -23.84 41.37
CA GLN A 430 -36.31 -22.63 41.39
C GLN A 430 -35.39 -21.40 41.47
N GLY A 431 -35.35 -20.58 40.41
CA GLY A 431 -34.48 -19.44 40.27
C GLY A 431 -32.96 -19.76 40.10
N LYS A 432 -32.62 -21.06 40.00
CA LYS A 432 -31.21 -21.52 40.03
C LYS A 432 -30.84 -22.33 38.79
N GLY A 433 -29.88 -21.82 38.02
CA GLY A 433 -29.23 -22.54 36.93
C GLY A 433 -27.89 -23.13 37.40
N TYR A 434 -27.44 -24.16 36.73
CA TYR A 434 -26.18 -24.86 37.04
C TYR A 434 -25.40 -25.10 35.77
N PHE A 435 -24.09 -24.83 35.84
CA PHE A 435 -23.15 -25.09 34.75
C PHE A 435 -22.00 -25.98 35.24
N GLU A 436 -21.80 -27.11 34.59
CA GLU A 436 -20.75 -28.07 34.92
C GLU A 436 -19.44 -27.66 34.19
N LEU A 437 -18.34 -27.51 34.94
CA LEU A 437 -17.00 -27.31 34.41
C LEU A 437 -16.29 -28.67 34.33
N LYS A 438 -15.61 -28.95 33.23
CA LYS A 438 -14.79 -30.17 33.04
C LYS A 438 -13.32 -29.88 33.42
N GLY A 439 -13.06 -29.78 34.71
CA GLY A 439 -11.72 -29.54 35.21
C GLY A 439 -11.23 -28.11 35.01
N LYS A 440 -9.91 -27.91 34.93
CA LYS A 440 -9.29 -26.58 34.83
C LYS A 440 -9.64 -25.91 33.51
N VAL A 441 -10.33 -24.78 33.58
CA VAL A 441 -10.63 -23.94 32.41
C VAL A 441 -9.36 -23.33 31.84
N MET A 442 -9.38 -23.01 30.55
CA MET A 442 -8.22 -22.41 29.88
C MET A 442 -7.90 -21.02 30.47
N ASN A 443 -6.60 -20.79 30.76
CA ASN A 443 -6.12 -19.47 31.15
C ASN A 443 -6.20 -18.50 29.97
N VAL A 444 -7.08 -17.51 30.05
CA VAL A 444 -7.30 -16.53 28.99
C VAL A 444 -6.26 -15.40 28.99
N CYS A 445 -5.53 -15.22 30.10
CA CYS A 445 -4.45 -14.23 30.21
C CYS A 445 -3.19 -14.67 29.45
N ASP A 446 -2.82 -15.96 29.56
CA ASP A 446 -1.61 -16.52 28.94
C ASP A 446 -1.86 -16.99 27.51
N ASN A 447 -3.06 -17.43 27.22
CA ASN A 447 -3.43 -18.00 25.94
C ASN A 447 -4.38 -17.06 25.21
N LYS A 448 -3.82 -16.19 24.34
CA LYS A 448 -4.58 -15.24 23.51
C LYS A 448 -5.45 -15.93 22.44
N LYS A 449 -5.72 -17.22 22.57
CA LYS A 449 -6.72 -17.89 21.73
C LYS A 449 -8.08 -17.26 22.00
N ALA A 450 -8.80 -16.98 20.93
CA ALA A 450 -10.14 -16.42 21.05
C ALA A 450 -11.04 -17.37 21.87
N ILE A 451 -11.93 -16.84 22.68
CA ILE A 451 -12.94 -17.60 23.41
C ILE A 451 -13.74 -18.52 22.46
N THR A 452 -13.83 -18.17 21.17
CA THR A 452 -14.45 -18.97 20.11
C THR A 452 -13.81 -20.35 19.91
N ASP A 453 -12.54 -20.51 20.26
CA ASP A 453 -11.79 -21.77 20.10
C ASP A 453 -12.03 -22.75 21.26
N ASN A 454 -12.52 -22.25 22.40
CA ASN A 454 -12.87 -23.05 23.56
C ASN A 454 -14.39 -23.19 23.68
N LYS A 455 -14.92 -24.40 23.40
CA LYS A 455 -16.36 -24.69 23.42
C LYS A 455 -17.00 -24.38 24.79
N GLU A 456 -16.33 -24.74 25.88
CA GLU A 456 -16.84 -24.58 27.23
C GLU A 456 -16.97 -23.10 27.64
N LEU A 457 -15.89 -22.31 27.46
CA LEU A 457 -15.91 -20.89 27.74
C LEU A 457 -16.87 -20.13 26.83
N ARG A 458 -17.03 -20.56 25.59
CA ARG A 458 -18.00 -19.99 24.65
C ARG A 458 -19.43 -20.24 25.11
N GLU A 459 -19.76 -21.46 25.51
CA GLU A 459 -21.09 -21.82 26.03
C GLU A 459 -21.40 -21.04 27.31
N LEU A 460 -20.44 -20.99 28.24
CA LEU A 460 -20.57 -20.20 29.48
C LEU A 460 -20.79 -18.71 29.21
N TYR A 461 -20.00 -18.11 28.32
CA TYR A 461 -20.16 -16.72 27.90
C TYR A 461 -21.56 -16.45 27.36
N GLN A 462 -22.03 -17.30 26.46
CA GLN A 462 -23.36 -17.18 25.86
C GLN A 462 -24.47 -17.30 26.90
N ILE A 463 -24.37 -18.27 27.83
CA ILE A 463 -25.34 -18.46 28.90
C ILE A 463 -25.45 -17.20 29.79
N ILE A 464 -24.31 -16.68 30.25
CA ILE A 464 -24.28 -15.51 31.10
C ILE A 464 -24.90 -14.29 30.39
N LYS A 465 -24.50 -14.04 29.14
CA LYS A 465 -24.98 -12.87 28.38
C LYS A 465 -26.43 -12.97 27.92
N THR A 466 -26.94 -14.17 27.62
CA THR A 466 -28.30 -14.34 27.08
C THR A 466 -29.35 -14.56 28.16
N THR A 467 -28.97 -15.10 29.33
CA THR A 467 -29.92 -15.45 30.39
C THR A 467 -30.05 -14.37 31.47
N SER A 468 -29.07 -13.46 31.57
CA SER A 468 -29.07 -12.33 32.52
C SER A 468 -29.37 -12.76 33.96
N PHE A 469 -28.50 -13.55 34.55
CA PHE A 469 -28.59 -13.94 35.95
C PHE A 469 -28.31 -12.76 36.88
N SER A 470 -29.00 -12.71 38.01
CA SER A 470 -28.77 -11.66 39.02
C SER A 470 -27.42 -11.84 39.72
N SER A 471 -26.98 -13.10 39.92
CA SER A 471 -25.70 -13.41 40.55
C SER A 471 -25.09 -14.69 40.00
N LEU A 472 -23.77 -14.71 39.97
CA LEU A 472 -22.99 -15.89 39.61
C LEU A 472 -22.36 -16.47 40.88
N ILE A 473 -22.44 -17.78 41.06
CA ILE A 473 -21.89 -18.47 42.22
C ILE A 473 -20.82 -19.46 41.70
N VAL A 474 -19.58 -19.17 41.95
CA VAL A 474 -18.47 -20.10 41.67
C VAL A 474 -18.36 -21.08 42.83
N SER A 475 -18.71 -22.34 42.60
CA SER A 475 -18.68 -23.41 43.59
C SER A 475 -17.59 -24.42 43.25
N THR A 476 -16.47 -24.33 43.92
CA THR A 476 -15.31 -25.21 43.79
C THR A 476 -14.89 -25.74 45.15
N ASP A 477 -14.15 -26.81 45.14
CA ASP A 477 -13.57 -27.36 46.36
C ASP A 477 -12.53 -26.41 46.97
N SER A 478 -12.26 -26.60 48.26
CA SER A 478 -11.32 -25.73 48.98
C SER A 478 -9.85 -26.13 48.82
N ASP A 479 -9.56 -27.08 47.94
CA ASP A 479 -8.22 -27.52 47.63
C ASP A 479 -7.49 -26.57 46.64
N ALA A 480 -6.28 -26.91 46.29
CA ALA A 480 -5.43 -26.12 45.37
C ALA A 480 -6.02 -26.03 43.96
N ASP A 481 -6.66 -27.11 43.51
CA ASP A 481 -7.26 -27.19 42.16
C ASP A 481 -8.52 -26.33 42.07
N GLY A 482 -9.41 -26.42 43.06
CA GLY A 482 -10.61 -25.58 43.13
C GLY A 482 -10.28 -24.08 43.24
N CYS A 483 -9.23 -23.72 44.02
CA CYS A 483 -8.73 -22.35 44.04
C CYS A 483 -8.21 -21.89 42.66
N HIS A 484 -7.53 -22.75 41.95
CA HIS A 484 -7.04 -22.48 40.60
C HIS A 484 -8.16 -22.30 39.59
N ILE A 485 -9.18 -23.16 39.60
CA ILE A 485 -10.37 -23.07 38.75
C ILE A 485 -11.11 -21.74 39.02
N ALA A 486 -11.35 -21.38 40.28
CA ALA A 486 -11.96 -20.13 40.64
C ALA A 486 -11.19 -18.91 40.10
N SER A 487 -9.87 -18.91 40.24
CA SER A 487 -8.99 -17.84 39.71
C SER A 487 -9.07 -17.73 38.18
N LEU A 488 -9.08 -18.85 37.45
CA LEU A 488 -9.20 -18.88 35.99
C LEU A 488 -10.57 -18.37 35.53
N LEU A 489 -11.65 -18.66 36.27
CA LEU A 489 -12.97 -18.13 35.97
C LEU A 489 -13.07 -16.62 36.24
N LEU A 490 -12.48 -16.12 37.31
CA LEU A 490 -12.43 -14.67 37.57
C LEU A 490 -11.64 -13.95 36.49
N ASN A 491 -10.48 -14.47 36.06
CA ASN A 491 -9.71 -13.93 34.93
C ASN A 491 -10.54 -13.93 33.63
N PHE A 492 -11.31 -14.98 33.38
CA PHE A 492 -12.21 -15.03 32.23
C PHE A 492 -13.32 -13.97 32.33
N MET A 493 -13.94 -13.79 33.50
CA MET A 493 -14.96 -12.77 33.71
C MET A 493 -14.38 -11.39 33.51
N GLU A 494 -13.23 -11.08 34.11
CA GLU A 494 -12.55 -9.80 33.97
C GLU A 494 -12.25 -9.47 32.48
N ALA A 495 -11.77 -10.47 31.72
CA ALA A 495 -11.39 -10.28 30.32
C ALA A 495 -12.60 -10.12 29.38
N TYR A 496 -13.74 -10.77 29.65
CA TYR A 496 -14.84 -10.87 28.69
C TYR A 496 -16.19 -10.41 29.20
N ILE A 497 -16.42 -10.41 30.53
CA ILE A 497 -17.70 -10.06 31.17
C ILE A 497 -17.44 -9.25 32.45
N PRO A 498 -16.74 -8.11 32.39
CA PRO A 498 -16.33 -7.36 33.58
C PRO A 498 -17.52 -6.95 34.45
N ASP A 499 -18.68 -6.66 33.86
CA ASP A 499 -19.90 -6.31 34.58
C ASP A 499 -20.42 -7.43 35.51
N ALA A 500 -20.03 -8.69 35.24
CA ALA A 500 -20.45 -9.82 36.05
C ALA A 500 -19.63 -10.00 37.34
N ILE A 501 -18.45 -9.39 37.45
CA ILE A 501 -17.55 -9.57 38.60
C ILE A 501 -18.21 -9.08 39.90
N GLU A 502 -18.86 -7.92 39.87
CA GLU A 502 -19.49 -7.33 41.04
C GLU A 502 -20.66 -8.18 41.60
N SER A 503 -21.26 -9.03 40.73
CA SER A 503 -22.34 -9.96 41.10
C SER A 503 -21.86 -11.40 41.26
N THR A 504 -20.52 -11.64 41.29
CA THR A 504 -19.94 -12.98 41.42
C THR A 504 -19.52 -13.27 42.84
N PHE A 505 -19.99 -14.39 43.36
CA PHE A 505 -19.67 -14.89 44.70
C PHE A 505 -18.90 -16.20 44.62
N LEU A 506 -17.94 -16.39 45.51
CA LEU A 506 -17.22 -17.64 45.69
C LEU A 506 -17.87 -18.44 46.83
N LEU A 507 -18.41 -19.61 46.50
CA LEU A 507 -18.91 -20.57 47.48
C LEU A 507 -17.82 -21.63 47.68
N ARG A 508 -17.27 -21.67 48.88
CA ARG A 508 -16.19 -22.62 49.23
C ARG A 508 -16.71 -23.61 50.23
N THR A 509 -16.38 -24.87 50.04
CA THR A 509 -16.59 -25.91 51.07
C THR A 509 -15.55 -25.75 52.17
N PRO A 510 -15.84 -26.16 53.42
CA PRO A 510 -14.80 -26.22 54.46
C PRO A 510 -13.74 -27.24 54.07
N ILE A 511 -12.47 -27.00 54.42
CA ILE A 511 -11.36 -27.92 54.21
C ILE A 511 -11.53 -29.17 55.09
N ALA A 512 -11.98 -28.96 56.30
CA ALA A 512 -12.27 -30.00 57.28
C ALA A 512 -13.40 -29.58 58.22
N ILE A 513 -14.08 -30.54 58.78
CA ILE A 513 -15.01 -30.36 59.90
C ILE A 513 -14.51 -31.16 61.09
N SER A 514 -14.66 -30.61 62.27
CA SER A 514 -14.42 -31.38 63.49
C SER A 514 -15.74 -31.90 64.05
N VAL A 515 -15.75 -33.21 64.44
CA VAL A 515 -16.95 -33.87 64.89
C VAL A 515 -16.73 -34.63 66.20
N LYS A 516 -17.79 -34.74 66.99
CA LYS A 516 -17.84 -35.61 68.14
C LYS A 516 -19.09 -36.50 68.06
N GLY A 517 -18.91 -37.74 67.69
CA GLY A 517 -20.00 -38.59 67.28
C GLY A 517 -20.67 -38.04 66.01
N ASN A 518 -21.99 -37.94 66.02
CA ASN A 518 -22.76 -37.35 64.92
C ASN A 518 -22.94 -35.81 64.98
N LYS A 519 -22.26 -35.13 65.90
CA LYS A 519 -22.37 -33.69 66.07
C LYS A 519 -21.15 -32.99 65.51
N VAL A 520 -21.34 -32.06 64.54
CA VAL A 520 -20.32 -31.14 64.07
C VAL A 520 -20.01 -30.14 65.17
N LEU A 521 -18.73 -29.99 65.51
CA LEU A 521 -18.26 -29.06 66.51
C LEU A 521 -17.83 -27.74 65.87
N ASP A 522 -16.99 -27.81 64.79
CA ASP A 522 -16.44 -26.66 64.10
C ASP A 522 -16.25 -26.91 62.61
N TRP A 523 -16.23 -25.84 61.84
CA TRP A 523 -15.99 -25.80 60.40
C TRP A 523 -14.66 -25.07 60.13
N CYS A 524 -13.74 -25.70 59.39
CA CYS A 524 -12.43 -25.17 59.09
C CYS A 524 -12.30 -24.79 57.64
N TYR A 525 -12.01 -23.55 57.36
CA TYR A 525 -11.86 -23.01 56.02
C TYR A 525 -10.42 -22.64 55.65
N LYS A 526 -9.47 -22.76 56.62
CA LYS A 526 -8.04 -22.47 56.42
C LYS A 526 -7.18 -23.61 56.98
N PHE A 527 -6.14 -24.03 56.22
CA PHE A 527 -5.24 -25.07 56.68
C PHE A 527 -4.55 -24.77 58.01
N GLU A 528 -4.30 -23.47 58.29
CA GLU A 528 -3.65 -23.02 59.51
C GLU A 528 -4.52 -23.23 60.78
N GLU A 529 -5.83 -23.35 60.59
CA GLU A 529 -6.79 -23.51 61.68
C GLU A 529 -7.00 -24.97 62.07
N ILE A 530 -6.58 -25.92 61.24
CA ILE A 530 -6.78 -27.36 61.45
C ILE A 530 -6.18 -27.83 62.76
N ASN A 531 -4.99 -27.37 63.12
CA ASN A 531 -4.28 -27.77 64.32
C ASN A 531 -4.96 -27.28 65.61
N ASN A 532 -5.89 -26.36 65.54
CA ASN A 532 -6.60 -25.80 66.69
C ASN A 532 -7.98 -26.47 66.96
N LEU A 533 -8.40 -27.38 66.10
CA LEU A 533 -9.67 -28.06 66.17
C LEU A 533 -9.66 -29.18 67.20
N LYS A 534 -10.75 -29.30 67.98
CA LYS A 534 -10.93 -30.35 68.98
C LYS A 534 -11.97 -31.36 68.46
N GLY A 535 -11.64 -32.64 68.49
CA GLY A 535 -12.54 -33.73 68.03
C GLY A 535 -11.94 -34.55 66.90
N CYS A 536 -12.76 -35.39 66.31
CA CYS A 536 -12.36 -36.13 65.11
C CYS A 536 -12.43 -35.18 63.91
N LEU A 537 -11.42 -35.13 63.03
CA LEU A 537 -11.40 -34.31 61.81
C LEU A 537 -11.91 -35.16 60.66
N LEU A 538 -12.85 -34.60 59.87
CA LEU A 538 -13.28 -35.12 58.60
C LEU A 538 -12.89 -34.10 57.53
N TYR A 539 -12.02 -34.51 56.60
CA TYR A 539 -11.66 -33.68 55.45
C TYR A 539 -12.76 -33.74 54.41
N THR A 540 -13.08 -32.65 53.81
CA THR A 540 -14.16 -32.54 52.83
C THR A 540 -13.70 -32.53 51.38
N SER A 541 -12.40 -32.26 51.14
CA SER A 541 -11.77 -32.44 49.85
C SER A 541 -11.35 -33.92 49.69
N ASP A 542 -11.76 -34.53 48.61
CA ASP A 542 -11.35 -35.92 48.22
C ASP A 542 -11.83 -37.07 49.17
N ALA A 543 -13.03 -36.90 49.75
CA ALA A 543 -13.59 -37.91 50.63
C ALA A 543 -13.91 -39.28 50.00
N ALA A 544 -13.64 -39.45 48.71
CA ALA A 544 -13.88 -40.71 47.99
C ALA A 544 -12.67 -41.66 47.97
N ASP A 545 -11.44 -41.17 48.03
CA ASP A 545 -10.25 -41.98 47.81
C ASP A 545 -9.23 -42.10 48.94
N GLU A 546 -9.29 -41.24 49.97
CA GLU A 546 -8.36 -41.34 51.11
C GLU A 546 -9.07 -41.16 52.46
N CYS A 547 -9.62 -42.23 53.00
CA CYS A 547 -9.92 -42.35 54.42
C CYS A 547 -8.59 -42.41 55.20
N CYS A 548 -7.93 -41.29 55.43
CA CYS A 548 -6.90 -41.19 56.42
C CYS A 548 -7.54 -40.91 57.76
N TRP A 549 -7.68 -41.95 58.56
CA TRP A 549 -7.98 -41.84 60.01
C TRP A 549 -6.67 -41.41 60.70
N VAL A 550 -6.65 -40.22 61.24
CA VAL A 550 -5.64 -39.85 62.22
C VAL A 550 -6.22 -39.94 63.62
#